data_ab9aa30de4e6aed7b189ddab6d9c4512
#
_entry.id   ab9aa30de4e6aed7b189ddab6d9c4512
#
_cell.length_a   1.000
_cell.length_b   1.000
_cell.length_c   1.000
_cell.angle_alpha   90.00
_cell.angle_beta   90.00
_cell.angle_gamma   90.00
#
_symmetry.space_group_name_H-M   'P 1'
#
loop_
_entity.id
_entity.type
_entity.pdbx_description
1 polymer ?
#
loop_
_entity_poly.entity_id
_entity_poly.type
_entity_poly.pdbx_seq_one_letter_code
_entity_poly.pdbx_strand_id
1 'polypeptide(L)'
;MSVGLNAAQARAKASQDMIVYKETQAIMEQVISQSALGKFEGYVDDATTMTNSTPTTVKIGTVINPTITNGDTFIFNSNTITLGTSGTTLNAIIADINDAGIQGLTASKDSGYLVITIEGSTTSWNYEIGAGTANTALGLSAGTFSITNPTSVNYFNVWQGTLTDRGFQNQMETVIKHFQNLGYKIERLTNPATSKTLRWYIYW
;
A
#
# COMPACT_ATOMS: atom_id res chain seq x y z
N MET A 1 5.21 -39.04 -7.31
CA MET A 1 5.00 -38.55 -8.69
C MET A 1 4.43 -37.15 -8.60
N SER A 2 5.18 -36.14 -9.05
CA SER A 2 4.68 -34.77 -9.17
C SER A 2 3.82 -34.73 -10.43
N VAL A 3 2.50 -34.60 -10.26
CA VAL A 3 1.57 -34.40 -11.39
C VAL A 3 1.74 -32.93 -11.80
N GLY A 4 2.49 -32.71 -12.88
CA GLY A 4 2.63 -31.37 -13.48
C GLY A 4 1.27 -30.89 -13.99
N LEU A 5 0.94 -29.61 -13.75
CA LEU A 5 -0.23 -28.97 -14.34
C LEU A 5 -0.01 -28.82 -15.85
N ASN A 6 -1.00 -29.18 -16.66
CA ASN A 6 -0.99 -28.83 -18.08
C ASN A 6 -1.26 -27.30 -18.25
N ALA A 7 -1.01 -26.74 -19.44
CA ALA A 7 -1.15 -25.31 -19.68
C ALA A 7 -2.56 -24.77 -19.41
N ALA A 8 -3.62 -25.55 -19.66
CA ALA A 8 -5.00 -25.15 -19.39
C ALA A 8 -5.28 -25.12 -17.89
N GLN A 9 -4.80 -26.12 -17.15
CA GLN A 9 -4.90 -26.15 -15.68
C GLN A 9 -4.10 -25.03 -15.03
N ALA A 10 -2.90 -24.71 -15.54
CA ALA A 10 -2.10 -23.59 -15.05
C ALA A 10 -2.79 -22.24 -15.27
N ARG A 11 -3.41 -22.02 -16.45
CA ARG A 11 -4.19 -20.80 -16.73
C ARG A 11 -5.43 -20.68 -15.87
N ALA A 12 -6.17 -21.78 -15.69
CA ALA A 12 -7.36 -21.80 -14.83
C ALA A 12 -6.98 -21.45 -13.37
N LYS A 13 -5.91 -22.05 -12.85
CA LYS A 13 -5.41 -21.75 -11.51
C LYS A 13 -4.97 -20.31 -11.38
N ALA A 14 -4.20 -19.77 -12.31
CA ALA A 14 -3.76 -18.37 -12.30
C ALA A 14 -4.95 -17.41 -12.34
N SER A 15 -5.99 -17.72 -13.12
CA SER A 15 -7.23 -16.93 -13.16
C SER A 15 -7.99 -16.97 -11.82
N GLN A 16 -8.05 -18.13 -11.17
CA GLN A 16 -8.67 -18.30 -9.86
C GLN A 16 -7.92 -17.52 -8.77
N ASP A 17 -6.61 -17.65 -8.74
CA ASP A 17 -5.76 -16.94 -7.76
C ASP A 17 -5.88 -15.42 -7.93
N MET A 18 -6.03 -14.93 -9.17
CA MET A 18 -6.24 -13.51 -9.46
C MET A 18 -7.59 -13.00 -8.95
N ILE A 19 -8.66 -13.78 -9.06
CA ILE A 19 -9.98 -13.42 -8.54
C ILE A 19 -9.93 -13.29 -7.01
N VAL A 20 -9.40 -14.30 -6.33
CA VAL A 20 -9.23 -14.28 -4.87
C VAL A 20 -8.40 -13.08 -4.43
N TYR A 21 -7.32 -12.78 -5.13
CA TYR A 21 -6.46 -11.65 -4.84
C TYR A 21 -7.21 -10.31 -4.97
N LYS A 22 -7.94 -10.08 -6.07
CA LYS A 22 -8.72 -8.85 -6.29
C LYS A 22 -9.81 -8.66 -5.24
N GLU A 23 -10.54 -9.73 -4.89
CA GLU A 23 -11.56 -9.66 -3.85
C GLU A 23 -10.95 -9.34 -2.47
N THR A 24 -9.85 -10.00 -2.15
CA THR A 24 -9.13 -9.75 -0.89
C THR A 24 -8.65 -8.29 -0.81
N GLN A 25 -8.10 -7.74 -1.90
CA GLN A 25 -7.73 -6.34 -1.95
C GLN A 25 -8.93 -5.40 -1.76
N ALA A 26 -10.01 -5.64 -2.49
CA ALA A 26 -11.22 -4.82 -2.40
C ALA A 26 -11.78 -4.77 -0.97
N ILE A 27 -11.84 -5.90 -0.29
CA ILE A 27 -12.29 -5.97 1.10
C ILE A 27 -11.30 -5.24 2.03
N MET A 28 -10.00 -5.43 1.84
CA MET A 28 -9.00 -4.77 2.68
C MET A 28 -9.00 -3.25 2.50
N GLU A 29 -9.16 -2.75 1.28
CA GLU A 29 -9.30 -1.32 1.02
C GLU A 29 -10.52 -0.73 1.74
N GLN A 30 -11.63 -1.46 1.77
CA GLN A 30 -12.81 -1.05 2.53
C GLN A 30 -12.53 -1.04 4.05
N VAL A 31 -11.83 -2.05 4.57
CA VAL A 31 -11.40 -2.06 5.99
C VAL A 31 -10.57 -0.83 6.32
N ILE A 32 -9.57 -0.52 5.51
CA ILE A 32 -8.69 0.65 5.69
C ILE A 32 -9.52 1.94 5.66
N SER A 33 -10.38 2.10 4.66
CA SER A 33 -11.22 3.28 4.50
C SER A 33 -12.16 3.49 5.68
N GLN A 34 -12.85 2.45 6.13
CA GLN A 34 -13.78 2.55 7.26
C GLN A 34 -13.06 2.74 8.60
N SER A 35 -11.91 2.09 8.79
CA SER A 35 -11.06 2.29 9.98
C SER A 35 -10.58 3.73 10.09
N ALA A 36 -10.19 4.35 8.98
CA ALA A 36 -9.80 5.76 8.94
C ALA A 36 -10.94 6.71 9.37
N LEU A 37 -12.20 6.26 9.23
CA LEU A 37 -13.39 6.98 9.69
C LEU A 37 -13.81 6.59 11.13
N GLY A 38 -13.00 5.80 11.83
CA GLY A 38 -13.29 5.33 13.19
C GLY A 38 -14.40 4.28 13.29
N LYS A 39 -14.73 3.62 12.18
CA LYS A 39 -15.71 2.54 12.16
C LYS A 39 -15.04 1.18 12.39
N PHE A 40 -15.82 0.23 12.87
CA PHE A 40 -15.38 -1.14 13.18
C PHE A 40 -16.02 -2.19 12.26
N GLU A 41 -16.65 -1.74 11.18
CA GLU A 41 -17.32 -2.60 10.20
C GLU A 41 -17.33 -1.95 8.82
N GLY A 42 -17.52 -2.75 7.79
CA GLY A 42 -17.67 -2.29 6.42
C GLY A 42 -18.42 -3.28 5.53
N TYR A 43 -18.99 -2.76 4.45
CA TYR A 43 -19.66 -3.53 3.42
C TYR A 43 -18.96 -3.33 2.09
N VAL A 44 -18.81 -4.41 1.32
CA VAL A 44 -18.29 -4.39 -0.05
C VAL A 44 -19.28 -5.10 -0.96
N ASP A 45 -19.89 -4.37 -1.86
CA ASP A 45 -20.84 -4.87 -2.86
C ASP A 45 -20.59 -4.23 -4.22
N ASP A 46 -21.35 -4.64 -5.24
CA ASP A 46 -21.23 -4.17 -6.61
C ASP A 46 -21.57 -2.68 -6.81
N ALA A 47 -22.14 -2.02 -5.82
CA ALA A 47 -22.38 -0.58 -5.79
C ALA A 47 -21.32 0.20 -5.00
N THR A 48 -20.35 -0.49 -4.40
CA THR A 48 -19.32 0.14 -3.59
C THR A 48 -18.31 0.85 -4.46
N THR A 49 -18.11 2.14 -4.20
CA THR A 49 -16.99 2.91 -4.76
C THR A 49 -15.85 2.92 -3.76
N MET A 50 -14.68 2.52 -4.19
CA MET A 50 -13.49 2.45 -3.36
C MET A 50 -12.42 3.41 -3.88
N THR A 51 -11.64 3.92 -2.96
CA THR A 51 -10.51 4.78 -3.28
C THR A 51 -9.21 4.02 -3.02
N ASN A 52 -8.52 3.68 -4.08
CA ASN A 52 -7.21 3.03 -3.96
C ASN A 52 -6.20 4.01 -3.38
N SER A 53 -5.28 3.52 -2.55
CA SER A 53 -4.14 4.32 -2.14
C SER A 53 -3.22 4.61 -3.32
N THR A 54 -2.61 5.80 -3.34
CA THR A 54 -1.50 6.06 -4.24
C THR A 54 -0.33 5.14 -3.88
N PRO A 55 0.44 4.67 -4.86
CA PRO A 55 1.63 3.90 -4.57
C PRO A 55 2.64 4.73 -3.77
N THR A 56 3.47 4.06 -3.02
CA THR A 56 4.63 4.64 -2.35
C THR A 56 5.52 5.37 -3.36
N THR A 57 5.89 6.60 -3.05
CA THR A 57 6.77 7.41 -3.90
C THR A 57 8.20 7.26 -3.42
N VAL A 58 9.13 7.12 -4.37
CA VAL A 58 10.55 6.97 -4.08
C VAL A 58 11.33 8.13 -4.69
N LYS A 59 12.24 8.73 -3.91
CA LYS A 59 13.24 9.68 -4.36
C LYS A 59 14.62 9.10 -4.14
N ILE A 60 15.44 9.10 -5.17
CA ILE A 60 16.80 8.56 -5.14
C ILE A 60 17.79 9.72 -5.27
N GLY A 61 18.74 9.79 -4.35
CA GLY A 61 19.88 10.70 -4.45
C GLY A 61 20.77 10.34 -5.63
N THR A 62 21.44 11.33 -6.22
CA THR A 62 22.28 11.11 -7.41
C THR A 62 23.76 10.89 -7.08
N VAL A 63 24.13 10.96 -5.80
CA VAL A 63 25.51 10.77 -5.34
C VAL A 63 25.72 9.37 -4.79
N ILE A 64 26.72 8.65 -5.29
CA ILE A 64 27.10 7.31 -4.80
C ILE A 64 27.91 7.45 -3.51
N ASN A 65 27.53 6.67 -2.49
CA ASN A 65 28.16 6.69 -1.17
C ASN A 65 28.36 8.13 -0.63
N PRO A 66 27.27 8.90 -0.54
CA PRO A 66 27.35 10.29 -0.12
C PRO A 66 27.96 10.39 1.29
N THR A 67 28.71 11.45 1.49
CA THR A 67 29.23 11.84 2.80
C THR A 67 28.80 13.27 3.10
N ILE A 68 28.52 13.53 4.36
CA ILE A 68 28.06 14.83 4.86
C ILE A 68 29.00 15.38 5.92
N THR A 69 28.76 16.60 6.33
CA THR A 69 29.40 17.22 7.49
C THR A 69 28.52 17.10 8.72
N ASN A 70 29.07 16.88 9.91
CA ASN A 70 28.29 16.87 11.13
C ASN A 70 27.51 18.18 11.30
N GLY A 71 26.21 18.07 11.55
CA GLY A 71 25.32 19.22 11.66
C GLY A 71 24.66 19.63 10.34
N ASP A 72 24.97 18.97 9.22
CA ASP A 72 24.20 19.15 7.99
C ASP A 72 22.74 18.78 8.22
N THR A 73 21.85 19.40 7.46
CA THR A 73 20.41 19.23 7.63
C THR A 73 19.75 18.63 6.38
N PHE A 74 18.80 17.72 6.62
CA PHE A 74 17.82 17.29 5.65
C PHE A 74 16.43 17.78 6.12
N ILE A 75 15.66 18.40 5.23
CA ILE A 75 14.35 18.98 5.59
C ILE A 75 13.25 18.24 4.81
N PHE A 76 12.28 17.71 5.54
CA PHE A 76 11.13 17.04 4.96
C PHE A 76 9.83 17.55 5.58
N ASN A 77 8.91 18.10 4.76
CA ASN A 77 7.64 18.68 5.20
C ASN A 77 7.83 19.64 6.38
N SER A 78 8.78 20.59 6.25
CA SER A 78 9.16 21.56 7.28
C SER A 78 9.81 20.95 8.54
N ASN A 79 9.96 19.63 8.63
CA ASN A 79 10.72 19.00 9.72
C ASN A 79 12.20 18.98 9.38
N THR A 80 13.02 19.59 10.21
CA THR A 80 14.46 19.59 10.06
C THR A 80 15.08 18.40 10.79
N ILE A 81 15.79 17.57 10.04
CA ILE A 81 16.57 16.45 10.55
C ILE A 81 18.04 16.87 10.54
N THR A 82 18.68 16.85 11.71
CA THR A 82 20.12 17.09 11.82
C THR A 82 20.85 15.77 11.56
N LEU A 83 21.71 15.77 10.56
CA LEU A 83 22.51 14.63 10.15
C LEU A 83 23.91 14.68 10.78
N GLY A 84 24.57 13.54 10.80
CA GLY A 84 25.91 13.40 11.34
C GLY A 84 25.96 13.02 12.82
N THR A 85 24.84 12.81 13.46
CA THR A 85 24.76 12.35 14.87
C THR A 85 25.23 10.91 15.01
N SER A 86 24.93 10.06 14.04
CA SER A 86 25.39 8.68 13.96
C SER A 86 26.66 8.49 13.13
N GLY A 87 27.19 9.57 12.55
CA GLY A 87 28.35 9.60 11.67
C GLY A 87 28.05 10.20 10.30
N THR A 88 29.04 10.26 9.44
CA THR A 88 28.97 10.99 8.16
C THR A 88 28.78 10.10 6.92
N THR A 89 28.74 8.80 7.11
CA THR A 89 28.59 7.81 6.02
C THR A 89 27.13 7.61 5.63
N LEU A 90 26.87 7.04 4.45
CA LEU A 90 25.52 6.74 3.98
C LEU A 90 24.68 5.91 4.99
N ASN A 91 25.30 4.93 5.66
CA ASN A 91 24.58 4.15 6.68
C ASN A 91 24.19 5.00 7.90
N ALA A 92 25.06 5.92 8.32
CA ALA A 92 24.78 6.83 9.42
C ALA A 92 23.69 7.85 9.03
N ILE A 93 23.72 8.37 7.82
CA ILE A 93 22.69 9.27 7.26
C ILE A 93 21.32 8.58 7.28
N ILE A 94 21.27 7.32 6.84
CA ILE A 94 20.03 6.51 6.85
C ILE A 94 19.53 6.32 8.29
N ALA A 95 20.42 6.05 9.24
CA ALA A 95 20.04 5.93 10.65
C ALA A 95 19.46 7.24 11.17
N ASP A 96 20.14 8.37 10.97
CA ASP A 96 19.67 9.68 11.42
C ASP A 96 18.28 10.04 10.87
N ILE A 97 18.01 9.73 9.58
CA ILE A 97 16.72 10.01 8.95
C ILE A 97 15.63 9.11 9.54
N ASN A 98 15.89 7.82 9.72
CA ASN A 98 14.91 6.87 10.27
C ASN A 98 14.65 7.11 11.76
N ASP A 99 15.68 7.45 12.53
CA ASP A 99 15.57 7.75 13.97
C ASP A 99 14.82 9.06 14.24
N ALA A 100 14.71 9.95 13.26
CA ALA A 100 13.88 11.13 13.35
C ALA A 100 12.37 10.79 13.46
N GLY A 101 11.96 9.56 13.13
CA GLY A 101 10.61 9.06 13.36
C GLY A 101 9.51 9.81 12.62
N ILE A 102 9.81 10.42 11.47
CA ILE A 102 8.81 11.17 10.69
C ILE A 102 7.87 10.16 10.02
N GLN A 103 6.59 10.26 10.36
CA GLN A 103 5.58 9.36 9.83
C GLN A 103 5.54 9.40 8.29
N GLY A 104 5.53 8.21 7.68
CA GLY A 104 5.48 8.07 6.23
C GLY A 104 6.79 8.34 5.51
N LEU A 105 7.88 8.57 6.23
CA LEU A 105 9.22 8.77 5.67
C LEU A 105 10.14 7.63 6.13
N THR A 106 10.77 6.97 5.18
CA THR A 106 11.86 6.01 5.47
C THR A 106 13.03 6.22 4.55
N ALA A 107 14.23 5.98 5.06
CA ALA A 107 15.46 6.01 4.29
C ALA A 107 16.06 4.61 4.18
N SER A 108 16.62 4.32 3.03
CA SER A 108 17.33 3.08 2.73
C SER A 108 18.47 3.36 1.74
N LYS A 109 19.15 2.34 1.29
CA LYS A 109 20.14 2.45 0.21
C LYS A 109 19.89 1.43 -0.88
N ASP A 110 20.16 1.82 -2.11
CA ASP A 110 20.27 0.92 -3.24
C ASP A 110 21.51 1.27 -4.04
N SER A 111 22.36 0.27 -4.29
CA SER A 111 23.58 0.39 -5.11
C SER A 111 24.50 1.57 -4.72
N GLY A 112 24.51 1.93 -3.41
CA GLY A 112 25.28 3.05 -2.87
C GLY A 112 24.61 4.42 -2.94
N TYR A 113 23.37 4.50 -3.44
CA TYR A 113 22.58 5.71 -3.43
C TYR A 113 21.65 5.79 -2.21
N LEU A 114 21.42 6.99 -1.72
CA LEU A 114 20.36 7.22 -0.73
C LEU A 114 19.00 7.09 -1.41
N VAL A 115 18.12 6.29 -0.81
CA VAL A 115 16.73 6.11 -1.26
C VAL A 115 15.81 6.61 -0.18
N ILE A 116 15.01 7.62 -0.51
CA ILE A 116 13.94 8.16 0.35
C ILE A 116 12.61 7.60 -0.13
N THR A 117 11.93 6.87 0.74
CA THR A 117 10.63 6.27 0.48
C THR A 117 9.56 7.04 1.24
N ILE A 118 8.51 7.45 0.53
CA ILE A 118 7.39 8.22 1.07
C ILE A 118 6.14 7.37 0.89
N GLU A 119 5.45 7.07 1.99
CA GLU A 119 4.25 6.23 1.98
C GLU A 119 3.16 6.80 1.08
N GLY A 120 2.45 5.89 0.41
CA GLY A 120 1.25 6.23 -0.35
C GLY A 120 0.09 6.65 0.55
N SER A 121 -0.87 7.35 -0.01
CA SER A 121 -2.04 7.86 0.72
C SER A 121 -3.31 7.63 -0.07
N THR A 122 -4.45 7.53 0.63
CA THR A 122 -5.80 7.52 0.03
C THR A 122 -6.32 8.91 -0.28
N THR A 123 -5.57 9.95 0.08
CA THR A 123 -5.90 11.35 -0.22
C THR A 123 -4.75 12.00 -0.98
N SER A 124 -5.07 12.98 -1.83
CA SER A 124 -4.03 13.81 -2.47
C SER A 124 -3.29 14.62 -1.42
N TRP A 125 -2.01 14.70 -1.56
CA TRP A 125 -1.18 15.53 -0.71
C TRP A 125 0.10 15.96 -1.43
N ASN A 126 0.71 17.01 -0.93
CA ASN A 126 2.02 17.45 -1.36
C ASN A 126 3.04 17.10 -0.29
N TYR A 127 4.24 16.72 -0.71
CA TYR A 127 5.37 16.67 0.20
C TYR A 127 6.46 17.60 -0.28
N GLU A 128 7.27 18.06 0.64
CA GLU A 128 8.35 18.99 0.38
C GLU A 128 9.68 18.40 0.84
N ILE A 129 10.67 18.47 -0.04
CA ILE A 129 12.07 18.38 0.34
C ILE A 129 12.57 19.81 0.44
N GLY A 130 12.82 20.29 1.66
CA GLY A 130 13.29 21.65 1.92
C GLY A 130 14.74 21.87 1.50
N ALA A 131 15.18 23.10 1.54
CA ALA A 131 16.57 23.49 1.21
C ALA A 131 17.53 23.19 2.38
N GLY A 132 17.69 21.90 2.71
CA GLY A 132 18.65 21.44 3.69
C GLY A 132 20.10 21.54 3.19
N THR A 133 21.06 21.74 4.11
CA THR A 133 22.48 21.87 3.75
C THR A 133 23.05 20.59 3.17
N ALA A 134 22.51 19.42 3.53
CA ALA A 134 22.94 18.13 3.00
C ALA A 134 22.50 17.85 1.57
N ASN A 135 21.53 18.58 1.01
CA ASN A 135 20.91 18.23 -0.26
C ASN A 135 21.90 18.01 -1.40
N THR A 136 22.90 18.90 -1.54
CA THR A 136 23.92 18.77 -2.59
C THR A 136 24.75 17.50 -2.39
N ALA A 137 25.19 17.23 -1.16
CA ALA A 137 25.99 16.05 -0.84
C ALA A 137 25.18 14.74 -1.05
N LEU A 138 23.87 14.77 -0.81
CA LEU A 138 22.97 13.64 -1.02
C LEU A 138 22.51 13.48 -2.48
N GLY A 139 22.72 14.50 -3.31
CA GLY A 139 22.19 14.54 -4.68
C GLY A 139 20.68 14.64 -4.72
N LEU A 140 20.06 15.31 -3.76
CA LEU A 140 18.64 15.58 -3.69
C LEU A 140 18.33 17.01 -4.10
N SER A 141 17.21 17.23 -4.79
CA SER A 141 16.72 18.56 -5.13
C SER A 141 15.63 19.00 -4.15
N ALA A 142 15.74 20.21 -3.63
CA ALA A 142 14.65 20.85 -2.90
C ALA A 142 13.47 21.15 -3.84
N GLY A 143 12.26 21.05 -3.33
CA GLY A 143 11.03 21.35 -4.06
C GLY A 143 9.80 20.72 -3.43
N THR A 144 8.64 21.21 -3.87
CA THR A 144 7.34 20.62 -3.54
C THR A 144 6.93 19.65 -4.63
N PHE A 145 6.51 18.47 -4.23
CA PHE A 145 6.11 17.38 -5.11
C PHE A 145 4.66 17.01 -4.82
N SER A 146 3.83 17.10 -5.86
CA SER A 146 2.41 16.70 -5.76
C SER A 146 2.27 15.21 -5.99
N ILE A 147 1.53 14.55 -5.11
CA ILE A 147 1.05 13.19 -5.32
C ILE A 147 -0.33 13.28 -5.93
N THR A 148 -0.50 12.65 -7.09
CA THR A 148 -1.77 12.63 -7.81
C THR A 148 -2.88 12.01 -6.98
N ASN A 149 -4.11 12.45 -7.22
CA ASN A 149 -5.29 11.92 -6.55
C ASN A 149 -5.37 10.39 -6.63
N PRO A 150 -5.65 9.72 -5.52
CA PRO A 150 -6.02 8.31 -5.56
C PRO A 150 -7.22 8.14 -6.49
N THR A 151 -7.17 7.07 -7.26
CA THR A 151 -8.25 6.75 -8.20
C THR A 151 -9.39 6.09 -7.47
N SER A 152 -10.60 6.63 -7.59
CA SER A 152 -11.81 5.94 -7.16
C SER A 152 -12.20 4.91 -8.21
N VAL A 153 -12.45 3.70 -7.78
CA VAL A 153 -12.90 2.60 -8.64
C VAL A 153 -14.19 2.00 -8.11
N ASN A 154 -15.07 1.58 -9.03
CA ASN A 154 -16.24 0.83 -8.65
C ASN A 154 -15.84 -0.64 -8.45
N TYR A 155 -16.29 -1.21 -7.35
CA TYR A 155 -16.17 -2.63 -7.11
C TYR A 155 -17.21 -3.39 -7.94
N PHE A 156 -16.78 -4.42 -8.62
CA PHE A 156 -17.64 -5.33 -9.36
C PHE A 156 -17.53 -6.72 -8.78
N ASN A 157 -18.62 -7.22 -8.22
CA ASN A 157 -18.69 -8.57 -7.67
C ASN A 157 -18.56 -9.60 -8.80
N VAL A 158 -17.48 -10.36 -8.81
CA VAL A 158 -17.16 -11.35 -9.85
C VAL A 158 -18.06 -12.60 -9.78
N TRP A 159 -18.80 -12.79 -8.69
CA TRP A 159 -19.69 -13.93 -8.48
C TRP A 159 -21.15 -13.61 -8.77
N GLN A 160 -21.43 -12.59 -9.53
CA GLN A 160 -22.80 -12.27 -9.96
C GLN A 160 -23.44 -13.47 -10.68
N GLY A 161 -24.57 -13.95 -10.16
CA GLY A 161 -25.35 -15.03 -10.76
C GLY A 161 -24.71 -16.42 -10.73
N THR A 162 -23.57 -16.62 -10.09
CA THR A 162 -22.80 -17.86 -10.11
C THR A 162 -22.71 -18.57 -8.74
N LEU A 163 -23.59 -18.26 -7.82
CA LEU A 163 -23.57 -18.80 -6.45
C LEU A 163 -23.70 -20.34 -6.36
N THR A 164 -24.12 -20.99 -7.42
CA THR A 164 -24.23 -22.45 -7.51
C THR A 164 -22.99 -23.15 -8.04
N ASP A 165 -22.03 -22.41 -8.58
CA ASP A 165 -20.79 -22.98 -9.08
C ASP A 165 -19.86 -23.36 -7.92
N ARG A 166 -19.49 -24.64 -7.87
CA ARG A 166 -18.64 -25.17 -6.80
C ARG A 166 -17.23 -24.59 -6.81
N GLY A 167 -16.72 -24.25 -7.98
CA GLY A 167 -15.40 -23.61 -8.13
C GLY A 167 -15.40 -22.23 -7.50
N PHE A 168 -16.41 -21.44 -7.77
CA PHE A 168 -16.57 -20.10 -7.15
C PHE A 168 -16.84 -20.17 -5.65
N GLN A 169 -17.59 -21.16 -5.17
CA GLN A 169 -17.78 -21.35 -3.72
C GLN A 169 -16.46 -21.61 -3.01
N ASN A 170 -15.58 -22.44 -3.58
CA ASN A 170 -14.24 -22.69 -3.01
C ASN A 170 -13.37 -21.43 -2.97
N GLN A 171 -13.48 -20.56 -3.97
CA GLN A 171 -12.76 -19.28 -3.99
C GLN A 171 -13.29 -18.33 -2.91
N MET A 172 -14.59 -18.23 -2.73
CA MET A 172 -15.21 -17.44 -1.66
C MET A 172 -14.78 -17.94 -0.28
N GLU A 173 -14.73 -19.26 -0.08
CA GLU A 173 -14.20 -19.85 1.16
C GLU A 173 -12.73 -19.49 1.41
N THR A 174 -11.94 -19.39 0.35
CA THR A 174 -10.53 -18.96 0.46
C THR A 174 -10.43 -17.51 0.92
N VAL A 175 -11.27 -16.61 0.40
CA VAL A 175 -11.35 -15.21 0.85
C VAL A 175 -11.77 -15.16 2.32
N ILE A 176 -12.82 -15.88 2.71
CA ILE A 176 -13.30 -15.93 4.11
C ILE A 176 -12.17 -16.37 5.05
N LYS A 177 -11.52 -17.48 4.74
CA LYS A 177 -10.41 -18.01 5.56
C LYS A 177 -9.24 -17.03 5.66
N HIS A 178 -8.94 -16.30 4.59
CA HIS A 178 -7.88 -15.29 4.62
C HIS A 178 -8.15 -14.25 5.71
N PHE A 179 -9.34 -13.66 5.74
CA PHE A 179 -9.69 -12.64 6.73
C PHE A 179 -9.87 -13.20 8.14
N GLN A 180 -10.44 -14.40 8.27
CA GLN A 180 -10.54 -15.07 9.57
C GLN A 180 -9.15 -15.34 10.19
N ASN A 181 -8.16 -15.73 9.39
CA ASN A 181 -6.79 -15.93 9.85
C ASN A 181 -6.11 -14.62 10.29
N LEU A 182 -6.57 -13.47 9.80
CA LEU A 182 -6.12 -12.14 10.23
C LEU A 182 -6.91 -11.61 11.45
N GLY A 183 -7.88 -12.37 11.97
CA GLY A 183 -8.67 -12.01 13.13
C GLY A 183 -9.96 -11.24 12.84
N TYR A 184 -10.29 -11.01 11.57
CA TYR A 184 -11.56 -10.39 11.19
C TYR A 184 -12.71 -11.38 11.24
N LYS A 185 -13.92 -10.86 11.47
CA LYS A 185 -15.14 -11.59 11.21
C LYS A 185 -15.70 -11.16 9.86
N ILE A 186 -15.92 -12.08 8.97
CA ILE A 186 -16.39 -11.84 7.61
C ILE A 186 -17.57 -12.76 7.26
N GLU A 187 -18.59 -12.17 6.68
CA GLU A 187 -19.80 -12.85 6.27
C GLU A 187 -20.15 -12.50 4.84
N ARG A 188 -20.81 -13.44 4.18
CA ARG A 188 -21.34 -13.29 2.84
C ARG A 188 -22.85 -13.12 2.94
N LEU A 189 -23.34 -11.94 2.58
CA LEU A 189 -24.75 -11.61 2.63
C LEU A 189 -25.31 -11.40 1.22
N THR A 190 -26.62 -11.57 1.05
CA THR A 190 -27.29 -11.15 -0.19
C THR A 190 -27.26 -9.63 -0.29
N ASN A 191 -26.88 -9.10 -1.45
CA ASN A 191 -26.91 -7.66 -1.67
C ASN A 191 -28.38 -7.17 -1.75
N PRO A 192 -28.83 -6.32 -0.82
CA PRO A 192 -30.22 -5.88 -0.77
C PRO A 192 -30.61 -5.00 -1.98
N ALA A 193 -29.64 -4.36 -2.64
CA ALA A 193 -29.90 -3.51 -3.80
C ALA A 193 -30.23 -4.31 -5.06
N THR A 194 -29.65 -5.50 -5.23
CA THR A 194 -29.80 -6.30 -6.45
C THR A 194 -30.57 -7.60 -6.24
N SER A 195 -30.64 -8.09 -5.01
CA SER A 195 -31.25 -9.39 -4.61
C SER A 195 -30.65 -10.63 -5.32
N LYS A 196 -29.66 -10.43 -6.19
CA LYS A 196 -29.05 -11.49 -7.03
C LYS A 196 -27.55 -11.64 -6.81
N THR A 197 -26.90 -10.62 -6.29
CA THR A 197 -25.47 -10.60 -6.03
C THR A 197 -25.22 -10.74 -4.53
N LEU A 198 -24.01 -11.06 -4.17
CA LEU A 198 -23.59 -11.05 -2.77
C LEU A 198 -22.88 -9.75 -2.43
N ARG A 199 -22.89 -9.44 -1.14
CA ARG A 199 -22.03 -8.43 -0.54
C ARG A 199 -21.20 -9.06 0.57
N TRP A 200 -20.00 -8.56 0.74
CA TRP A 200 -19.20 -8.88 1.91
C TRP A 200 -19.57 -7.95 3.05
N TYR A 201 -19.73 -8.53 4.22
CA TYR A 201 -19.78 -7.80 5.48
C TYR A 201 -18.58 -8.20 6.31
N ILE A 202 -17.77 -7.24 6.69
CA ILE A 202 -16.54 -7.45 7.47
C ILE A 202 -16.54 -6.54 8.68
N TYR A 203 -16.12 -7.08 9.82
CA TYR A 203 -16.01 -6.34 11.08
C TYR A 203 -14.83 -6.84 11.91
N TRP A 204 -14.29 -5.93 12.74
CA TRP A 204 -13.06 -6.11 13.51
C TRP A 204 -13.10 -5.47 14.89
#